data_011071f1950768c4aac9b90ffa2ce7d7
#
_entry.id   011071f1950768c4aac9b90ffa2ce7d7
#
_cell.length_a   1.000
_cell.length_b   1.000
_cell.length_c   1.000
_cell.angle_alpha   90.00
_cell.angle_beta   90.00
_cell.angle_gamma   90.00
#
_symmetry.space_group_name_H-M   'P 1'
#
loop_
_entity.id
_entity.type
_entity.pdbx_description
1 polymer ?
#
loop_
_entity_poly.entity_id
_entity_poly.type
_entity_poly.pdbx_seq_one_letter_code
_entity_poly.pdbx_strand_id
1 'polypeptide(L)'
;MNRSTAREIAMHFAFELAFSNEKAGQLLERELTQISFALRAQDEPLYSSFPDGGELVYITTLVQGVGSHGAELDGYIAKYARGWKFARSDRVASAIMRITMYEILYMPDIPNKVAINEAVEIAKKYVEDDVVKFINGILGSFVRAELPEQE
;
A
#
# COMPACT_ATOMS: atom_id res chain seq x y z
N MET A 1 -7.27 -16.05 -4.62
CA MET A 1 -6.22 -15.08 -4.20
C MET A 1 -6.33 -14.85 -2.70
N ASN A 2 -5.20 -14.81 -2.01
CA ASN A 2 -5.23 -14.50 -0.58
C ASN A 2 -5.06 -12.99 -0.34
N ARG A 3 -5.24 -12.57 0.92
CA ARG A 3 -5.20 -11.16 1.30
C ARG A 3 -3.82 -10.54 1.11
N SER A 4 -2.75 -11.30 1.33
CA SER A 4 -1.39 -10.82 1.14
C SER A 4 -1.14 -10.49 -0.33
N THR A 5 -1.58 -11.34 -1.25
CA THR A 5 -1.49 -11.07 -2.69
C THR A 5 -2.32 -9.85 -3.08
N ALA A 6 -3.54 -9.75 -2.58
CA ALA A 6 -4.41 -8.62 -2.85
C ALA A 6 -3.78 -7.31 -2.37
N ARG A 7 -3.15 -7.33 -1.19
CA ARG A 7 -2.47 -6.16 -0.65
C ARG A 7 -1.30 -5.73 -1.53
N GLU A 8 -0.52 -6.68 -2.01
CA GLU A 8 0.60 -6.39 -2.89
C GLU A 8 0.14 -5.80 -4.23
N ILE A 9 -0.95 -6.31 -4.78
CA ILE A 9 -1.56 -5.75 -6.00
C ILE A 9 -2.04 -4.32 -5.74
N ALA A 10 -2.70 -4.08 -4.60
CA ALA A 10 -3.13 -2.73 -4.23
C ALA A 10 -1.94 -1.77 -4.13
N MET A 11 -0.80 -2.25 -3.63
CA MET A 11 0.43 -1.46 -3.58
C MET A 11 0.90 -1.10 -4.99
N HIS A 12 0.86 -2.06 -5.93
CA HIS A 12 1.22 -1.79 -7.33
C HIS A 12 0.33 -0.69 -7.91
N PHE A 13 -0.98 -0.77 -7.67
CA PHE A 13 -1.90 0.23 -8.19
C PHE A 13 -1.70 1.60 -7.53
N ALA A 14 -1.43 1.63 -6.22
CA ALA A 14 -1.12 2.87 -5.52
C ALA A 14 0.18 3.50 -6.07
N PHE A 15 1.16 2.67 -6.38
CA PHE A 15 2.40 3.12 -7.00
C PHE A 15 2.13 3.74 -8.37
N GLU A 16 1.35 3.07 -9.23
CA GLU A 16 1.00 3.58 -10.56
C GLU A 16 0.22 4.89 -10.44
N LEU A 17 -0.70 4.97 -9.50
CA LEU A 17 -1.52 6.16 -9.29
C LEU A 17 -0.67 7.39 -8.97
N ALA A 18 0.43 7.22 -8.25
CA ALA A 18 1.31 8.31 -7.87
C ALA A 18 2.02 8.96 -9.06
N PHE A 19 2.12 8.25 -10.19
CA PHE A 19 2.78 8.77 -11.39
C PHE A 19 1.82 9.35 -12.43
N SER A 20 0.53 9.31 -12.16
CA SER A 20 -0.46 9.75 -13.15
C SER A 20 -1.35 10.83 -12.57
N ASN A 21 -2.02 11.56 -13.47
CA ASN A 21 -3.02 12.55 -13.07
C ASN A 21 -4.42 11.95 -13.05
N GLU A 22 -4.55 10.64 -13.28
CA GLU A 22 -5.88 10.03 -13.28
C GLU A 22 -6.36 9.77 -11.87
N LYS A 23 -7.67 9.70 -11.72
CA LYS A 23 -8.30 9.37 -10.45
C LYS A 23 -8.24 7.87 -10.22
N ALA A 24 -8.28 7.47 -8.95
CA ALA A 24 -8.22 6.05 -8.57
C ALA A 24 -9.29 5.21 -9.29
N GLY A 25 -10.51 5.73 -9.41
CA GLY A 25 -11.58 5.03 -10.11
C GLY A 25 -11.26 4.74 -11.58
N GLN A 26 -10.60 5.68 -12.24
CA GLN A 26 -10.20 5.50 -13.64
C GLN A 26 -9.13 4.41 -13.78
N LEU A 27 -8.14 4.43 -12.88
CA LEU A 27 -7.10 3.40 -12.87
C LEU A 27 -7.71 2.03 -12.64
N LEU A 28 -8.61 1.91 -11.66
CA LEU A 28 -9.25 0.65 -11.33
C LEU A 28 -10.12 0.12 -12.48
N GLU A 29 -10.86 0.99 -13.17
CA GLU A 29 -11.64 0.58 -14.33
C GLU A 29 -10.77 -0.03 -15.42
N ARG A 30 -9.56 0.49 -15.60
CA ARG A 30 -8.62 0.02 -16.62
C ARG A 30 -7.86 -1.23 -16.16
N GLU A 31 -7.38 -1.24 -14.92
CA GLU A 31 -6.42 -2.24 -14.46
C GLU A 31 -7.04 -3.40 -13.67
N LEU A 32 -8.16 -3.18 -13.02
CA LEU A 32 -8.80 -4.23 -12.21
C LEU A 32 -9.82 -4.97 -13.07
N THR A 33 -9.32 -5.60 -14.13
CA THR A 33 -10.10 -6.38 -15.09
C THR A 33 -9.41 -7.70 -15.37
N GLN A 34 -10.18 -8.70 -15.79
CA GLN A 34 -9.62 -9.99 -16.13
C GLN A 34 -8.62 -9.90 -17.28
N ILE A 35 -8.91 -9.05 -18.26
CA ILE A 35 -8.01 -8.85 -19.41
C ILE A 35 -6.68 -8.26 -18.96
N SER A 36 -6.70 -7.21 -18.17
CA SER A 36 -5.47 -6.59 -17.68
C SER A 36 -4.64 -7.57 -16.83
N PHE A 37 -5.30 -8.32 -15.95
CA PHE A 37 -4.61 -9.33 -15.15
C PHE A 37 -3.97 -10.40 -16.00
N ALA A 38 -4.67 -10.88 -17.03
CA ALA A 38 -4.11 -11.89 -17.93
C ALA A 38 -2.87 -11.37 -18.66
N LEU A 39 -2.87 -10.11 -19.06
CA LEU A 39 -1.72 -9.50 -19.72
C LEU A 39 -0.54 -9.35 -18.76
N ARG A 40 -0.79 -8.89 -17.54
CA ARG A 40 0.26 -8.74 -16.51
C ARG A 40 0.81 -10.08 -16.07
N ALA A 41 -0.01 -11.13 -16.06
CA ALA A 41 0.39 -12.45 -15.63
C ALA A 41 1.45 -13.08 -16.53
N GLN A 42 1.61 -12.58 -17.76
CA GLN A 42 2.66 -13.06 -18.66
C GLN A 42 4.05 -12.80 -18.08
N ASP A 43 4.21 -11.72 -17.33
CA ASP A 43 5.50 -11.33 -16.74
C ASP A 43 5.51 -11.45 -15.22
N GLU A 44 4.35 -11.37 -14.57
CA GLU A 44 4.26 -11.36 -13.11
C GLU A 44 3.25 -12.39 -12.60
N PRO A 45 3.72 -13.48 -11.98
CA PRO A 45 2.83 -14.51 -11.42
C PRO A 45 1.82 -13.98 -10.39
N LEU A 46 2.10 -12.83 -9.78
CA LEU A 46 1.19 -12.19 -8.83
C LEU A 46 -0.22 -12.00 -9.40
N TYR A 47 -0.32 -11.80 -10.71
CA TYR A 47 -1.59 -11.56 -11.41
C TYR A 47 -2.22 -12.82 -11.99
N SER A 48 -1.75 -14.01 -11.60
CA SER A 48 -2.21 -15.30 -12.16
C SER A 48 -3.67 -15.62 -11.87
N SER A 49 -4.24 -15.06 -10.80
CA SER A 49 -5.66 -15.21 -10.51
C SER A 49 -6.30 -13.84 -10.34
N PHE A 50 -7.56 -13.73 -10.77
CA PHE A 50 -8.33 -12.51 -10.59
C PHE A 50 -9.00 -12.55 -9.22
N PRO A 51 -9.07 -11.41 -8.49
CA PRO A 51 -9.69 -11.40 -7.16
C PRO A 51 -11.18 -11.69 -7.23
N ASP A 52 -11.67 -12.43 -6.24
CA ASP A 52 -13.10 -12.67 -6.07
C ASP A 52 -13.72 -11.54 -5.21
N GLY A 53 -15.00 -11.72 -4.84
CA GLY A 53 -15.78 -10.67 -4.21
C GLY A 53 -15.10 -9.93 -3.05
N GLY A 54 -14.59 -10.66 -2.07
CA GLY A 54 -13.96 -10.06 -0.89
C GLY A 54 -12.67 -9.32 -1.21
N GLU A 55 -11.82 -9.92 -2.00
CA GLU A 55 -10.54 -9.31 -2.35
C GLU A 55 -10.70 -8.19 -3.37
N LEU A 56 -11.72 -8.30 -4.24
CA LEU A 56 -12.06 -7.23 -5.17
C LEU A 56 -12.46 -5.96 -4.41
N VAL A 57 -13.33 -6.10 -3.41
CA VAL A 57 -13.74 -4.98 -2.55
C VAL A 57 -12.54 -4.41 -1.79
N TYR A 58 -11.69 -5.28 -1.25
CA TYR A 58 -10.52 -4.87 -0.50
C TYR A 58 -9.58 -4.01 -1.35
N ILE A 59 -9.22 -4.49 -2.54
CA ILE A 59 -8.33 -3.75 -3.46
C ILE A 59 -8.95 -2.41 -3.83
N THR A 60 -10.22 -2.41 -4.22
CA THR A 60 -10.93 -1.19 -4.61
C THR A 60 -10.95 -0.18 -3.47
N THR A 61 -11.33 -0.61 -2.27
CA THR A 61 -11.40 0.27 -1.09
C THR A 61 -10.04 0.89 -0.78
N LEU A 62 -9.00 0.08 -0.81
CA LEU A 62 -7.66 0.52 -0.45
C LEU A 62 -7.10 1.52 -1.48
N VAL A 63 -7.23 1.21 -2.76
CA VAL A 63 -6.71 2.09 -3.82
C VAL A 63 -7.49 3.39 -3.90
N GLN A 64 -8.81 3.34 -3.79
CA GLN A 64 -9.64 4.55 -3.75
C GLN A 64 -9.34 5.40 -2.52
N GLY A 65 -9.14 4.74 -1.38
CA GLY A 65 -8.82 5.42 -0.13
C GLY A 65 -7.50 6.16 -0.22
N VAL A 66 -6.47 5.52 -0.75
CA VAL A 66 -5.17 6.17 -0.95
C VAL A 66 -5.32 7.35 -1.91
N GLY A 67 -6.10 7.20 -2.97
CA GLY A 67 -6.35 8.31 -3.91
C GLY A 67 -7.04 9.50 -3.26
N SER A 68 -8.01 9.24 -2.38
CA SER A 68 -8.79 10.31 -1.71
C SER A 68 -8.03 10.96 -0.56
N HIS A 69 -7.10 10.24 0.07
CA HIS A 69 -6.40 10.69 1.28
C HIS A 69 -4.90 10.92 1.05
N GLY A 70 -4.49 11.10 -0.21
CA GLY A 70 -3.08 11.20 -0.56
C GLY A 70 -2.32 12.26 0.22
N ALA A 71 -2.86 13.46 0.33
CA ALA A 71 -2.20 14.57 1.05
C ALA A 71 -2.06 14.25 2.55
N GLU A 72 -3.09 13.68 3.16
CA GLU A 72 -3.05 13.27 4.56
C GLU A 72 -1.96 12.21 4.80
N LEU A 73 -1.96 11.17 3.96
CA LEU A 73 -1.02 10.07 4.10
C LEU A 73 0.43 10.53 3.89
N ASP A 74 0.66 11.36 2.89
CA ASP A 74 1.98 11.92 2.62
C ASP A 74 2.44 12.84 3.76
N GLY A 75 1.50 13.52 4.39
CA GLY A 75 1.78 14.33 5.58
C GLY A 75 2.29 13.50 6.75
N TYR A 76 1.69 12.33 6.99
CA TYR A 76 2.18 11.41 8.03
C TYR A 76 3.56 10.85 7.68
N ILE A 77 3.77 10.46 6.43
CA ILE A 77 5.09 9.96 6.00
C ILE A 77 6.16 11.01 6.27
N ALA A 78 5.91 12.26 5.85
CA ALA A 78 6.85 13.36 6.05
C ALA A 78 7.11 13.60 7.54
N LYS A 79 6.06 13.53 8.36
CA LYS A 79 6.16 13.78 9.80
C LYS A 79 7.07 12.78 10.51
N TYR A 80 6.98 11.51 10.14
CA TYR A 80 7.73 10.44 10.81
C TYR A 80 9.01 10.03 10.09
N ALA A 81 9.26 10.56 8.90
CA ALA A 81 10.45 10.27 8.11
C ALA A 81 11.61 11.24 8.34
N ARG A 82 11.57 12.03 9.39
CA ARG A 82 12.58 13.04 9.64
C ARG A 82 13.98 12.43 9.70
N GLY A 83 14.92 13.05 8.98
CA GLY A 83 16.28 12.58 8.94
C GLY A 83 16.56 11.49 7.90
N TRP A 84 15.53 11.03 7.21
CA TRP A 84 15.67 9.99 6.18
C TRP A 84 15.64 10.64 4.80
N LYS A 85 16.80 10.74 4.17
CA LYS A 85 16.94 11.44 2.88
C LYS A 85 16.34 10.66 1.70
N PHE A 86 16.44 9.35 1.73
CA PHE A 86 15.98 8.52 0.63
C PHE A 86 14.45 8.34 0.61
N ALA A 87 13.75 8.75 1.65
CA ALA A 87 12.29 8.63 1.70
C ALA A 87 11.60 9.31 0.52
N ARG A 88 12.18 10.40 0.03
CA ARG A 88 11.59 11.16 -1.06
C ARG A 88 11.79 10.52 -2.43
N SER A 89 12.84 9.70 -2.57
CA SER A 89 13.16 9.08 -3.84
C SER A 89 12.65 7.65 -3.94
N ASP A 90 12.32 7.03 -2.82
CA ASP A 90 11.82 5.66 -2.85
C ASP A 90 10.30 5.64 -2.97
N ARG A 91 9.83 5.57 -4.20
CA ARG A 91 8.40 5.61 -4.50
C ARG A 91 7.68 4.33 -4.16
N VAL A 92 8.39 3.19 -4.19
CA VAL A 92 7.81 1.91 -3.76
C VAL A 92 7.59 1.96 -2.26
N ALA A 93 8.58 2.43 -1.49
CA ALA A 93 8.43 2.59 -0.04
C ALA A 93 7.24 3.49 0.30
N SER A 94 7.09 4.60 -0.42
CA SER A 94 5.96 5.51 -0.22
C SER A 94 4.62 4.83 -0.50
N ALA A 95 4.53 4.05 -1.58
CA ALA A 95 3.31 3.33 -1.91
C ALA A 95 2.94 2.32 -0.82
N ILE A 96 3.93 1.57 -0.32
CA ILE A 96 3.74 0.61 0.77
C ILE A 96 3.21 1.32 2.02
N MET A 97 3.82 2.44 2.38
CA MET A 97 3.42 3.18 3.58
C MET A 97 2.04 3.80 3.43
N ARG A 98 1.69 4.31 2.25
CA ARG A 98 0.37 4.88 2.01
C ARG A 98 -0.73 3.85 2.21
N ILE A 99 -0.62 2.67 1.59
CA ILE A 99 -1.66 1.66 1.75
C ILE A 99 -1.75 1.18 3.20
N THR A 100 -0.61 1.04 3.87
CA THR A 100 -0.59 0.55 5.24
C THR A 100 -1.20 1.55 6.21
N MET A 101 -0.86 2.82 6.07
CA MET A 101 -1.44 3.87 6.91
C MET A 101 -2.94 4.01 6.66
N TYR A 102 -3.37 3.86 5.40
CA TYR A 102 -4.81 3.88 5.12
C TYR A 102 -5.53 2.72 5.81
N GLU A 103 -4.98 1.50 5.75
CA GLU A 103 -5.57 0.36 6.45
C GLU A 103 -5.67 0.63 7.94
N ILE A 104 -4.60 1.14 8.54
CA ILE A 104 -4.56 1.41 9.98
C ILE A 104 -5.59 2.46 10.38
N LEU A 105 -5.73 3.52 9.61
CA LEU A 105 -6.63 4.63 9.93
C LEU A 105 -8.09 4.32 9.65
N TYR A 106 -8.38 3.64 8.56
CA TYR A 106 -9.74 3.55 8.01
C TYR A 106 -10.29 2.14 7.88
N MET A 107 -9.51 1.13 8.19
CA MET A 107 -9.95 -0.27 8.13
C MET A 107 -9.70 -0.96 9.48
N PRO A 108 -10.49 -0.59 10.51
CA PRO A 108 -10.21 -0.98 11.90
C PRO A 108 -10.28 -2.48 12.17
N ASP A 109 -10.86 -3.27 11.29
CA ASP A 109 -10.93 -4.72 11.45
C ASP A 109 -9.56 -5.39 11.30
N ILE A 110 -8.58 -4.67 10.74
CA ILE A 110 -7.23 -5.18 10.54
C ILE A 110 -6.37 -4.71 11.72
N PRO A 111 -5.83 -5.62 12.54
CA PRO A 111 -4.95 -5.22 13.65
C PRO A 111 -3.71 -4.50 13.13
N ASN A 112 -3.29 -3.45 13.84
CA ASN A 112 -2.15 -2.64 13.43
C ASN A 112 -0.88 -3.46 13.22
N LYS A 113 -0.63 -4.43 14.10
CA LYS A 113 0.55 -5.30 13.98
C LYS A 113 0.52 -6.14 12.70
N VAL A 114 -0.66 -6.60 12.30
CA VAL A 114 -0.82 -7.37 11.07
C VAL A 114 -0.52 -6.49 9.86
N ALA A 115 -1.06 -5.28 9.84
CA ALA A 115 -0.83 -4.34 8.74
C ALA A 115 0.66 -4.01 8.60
N ILE A 116 1.35 -3.74 9.71
CA ILE A 116 2.78 -3.42 9.69
C ILE A 116 3.60 -4.62 9.25
N ASN A 117 3.32 -5.82 9.77
CA ASN A 117 4.03 -7.03 9.38
C ASN A 117 3.88 -7.32 7.88
N GLU A 118 2.69 -7.12 7.34
CA GLU A 118 2.44 -7.31 5.90
C GLU A 118 3.20 -6.28 5.07
N ALA A 119 3.27 -5.04 5.53
CA ALA A 119 4.05 -4.00 4.88
C ALA A 119 5.53 -4.38 4.82
N VAL A 120 6.07 -4.90 5.91
CA VAL A 120 7.46 -5.34 5.98
C VAL A 120 7.71 -6.51 5.01
N GLU A 121 6.79 -7.48 4.96
CA GLU A 121 6.93 -8.62 4.05
C GLU A 121 6.90 -8.20 2.58
N ILE A 122 6.06 -7.25 2.22
CA ILE A 122 6.06 -6.69 0.86
C ILE A 122 7.39 -5.96 0.62
N ALA A 123 7.83 -5.12 1.56
CA ALA A 123 9.04 -4.33 1.41
C ALA A 123 10.27 -5.22 1.15
N LYS A 124 10.36 -6.37 1.80
CA LYS A 124 11.46 -7.31 1.60
C LYS A 124 11.60 -7.77 0.15
N LYS A 125 10.53 -7.75 -0.62
CA LYS A 125 10.53 -8.16 -2.03
C LYS A 125 11.00 -7.05 -2.97
N TYR A 126 10.87 -5.79 -2.58
CA TYR A 126 11.02 -4.66 -3.49
C TYR A 126 12.14 -3.70 -3.15
N VAL A 127 12.54 -3.61 -1.89
CA VAL A 127 13.52 -2.63 -1.45
C VAL A 127 14.61 -3.26 -0.61
N GLU A 128 15.71 -2.53 -0.40
CA GLU A 128 16.86 -3.01 0.36
C GLU A 128 16.59 -3.03 1.86
N ASP A 129 17.41 -3.76 2.60
CA ASP A 129 17.20 -4.01 4.04
C ASP A 129 17.11 -2.73 4.86
N ASP A 130 17.90 -1.72 4.55
CA ASP A 130 17.86 -0.45 5.28
C ASP A 130 16.54 0.29 5.02
N VAL A 131 15.99 0.18 3.83
CA VAL A 131 14.68 0.76 3.51
C VAL A 131 13.56 -0.02 4.21
N VAL A 132 13.69 -1.35 4.32
CA VAL A 132 12.73 -2.16 5.09
C VAL A 132 12.70 -1.69 6.54
N LYS A 133 13.85 -1.49 7.16
CA LYS A 133 13.96 -0.99 8.53
C LYS A 133 13.34 0.41 8.68
N PHE A 134 13.56 1.26 7.70
CA PHE A 134 13.01 2.59 7.65
C PHE A 134 11.46 2.54 7.62
N ILE A 135 10.88 1.72 6.76
CA ILE A 135 9.43 1.55 6.67
C ILE A 135 8.87 1.07 8.01
N ASN A 136 9.49 0.03 8.58
CA ASN A 136 9.05 -0.50 9.87
C ASN A 136 9.10 0.56 10.97
N GLY A 137 10.17 1.34 11.01
CA GLY A 137 10.36 2.41 11.99
C GLY A 137 9.32 3.51 11.87
N ILE A 138 9.04 3.96 10.64
CA ILE A 138 8.04 4.99 10.39
C ILE A 138 6.65 4.51 10.80
N LEU A 139 6.27 3.32 10.37
CA LEU A 139 4.95 2.78 10.67
C LEU A 139 4.76 2.56 12.17
N GLY A 140 5.79 2.07 12.85
CA GLY A 140 5.75 1.92 14.31
C GLY A 140 5.60 3.25 15.03
N SER A 141 6.35 4.28 14.62
CA SER A 141 6.23 5.61 15.20
C SER A 141 4.87 6.22 14.94
N PHE A 142 4.35 6.03 13.75
CA PHE A 142 3.02 6.50 13.35
C PHE A 142 1.94 5.92 14.27
N VAL A 143 1.96 4.60 14.48
CA VAL A 143 0.96 3.95 15.33
C VAL A 143 1.08 4.42 16.77
N ARG A 144 2.29 4.49 17.32
CA ARG A 144 2.48 4.92 18.71
C ARG A 144 2.03 6.35 18.95
N ALA A 145 2.25 7.24 17.99
CA ALA A 145 1.92 8.66 18.17
C ALA A 145 0.48 9.00 17.81
N GLU A 146 -0.07 8.39 16.75
CA GLU A 146 -1.39 8.74 16.26
C GLU A 146 -2.51 7.86 16.80
N LEU A 147 -2.17 6.62 17.22
CA LEU A 147 -3.16 5.63 17.65
C LEU A 147 -2.72 4.90 18.93
N PRO A 148 -2.35 5.62 20.00
CA PRO A 148 -1.78 4.98 21.19
C PRO A 148 -2.72 4.01 21.90
N GLU A 149 -4.02 4.16 21.72
CA GLU A 149 -5.02 3.32 22.36
C GLU A 149 -5.20 1.96 21.71
N GLN A 150 -4.64 1.77 20.52
CA GLN A 150 -4.80 0.54 19.75
C GLN A 150 -3.60 -0.40 19.90
N GLU A 151 -2.62 0.00 20.64
CA GLU A 151 -1.48 -0.87 20.94
C GLU A 151 -1.82 -1.83 22.09
#